data_390215693c494805d5262053b31cd541
#
_entry.id   390215693c494805d5262053b31cd541
#
_cell.length_a   1.000
_cell.length_b   1.000
_cell.length_c   1.000
_cell.angle_alpha   90.00
_cell.angle_beta   90.00
_cell.angle_gamma   90.00
#
_symmetry.space_group_name_H-M   'P 1'
#
loop_
_entity.id
_entity.type
_entity.pdbx_description
1 polymer ?
#
loop_
_entity_poly.entity_id
_entity_poly.type
_entity_poly.pdbx_seq_one_letter_code
_entity_poly.pdbx_strand_id
1 'polypeptide(L)'
;MTMDEQNAGDVEDSHLNQAAVLAAAWSKAFGSTRTMVYAVEPPQVTKHTESGEYIGRGSFVVRGQRHWTRDPEARIGLGIARLDGELIVCVGTIIGIKNLCERWAAIAPGQMSKEVIARRIAKATGIGTDELVSALPTGPLEITEDHALLVYNQRTEDEEE
;
A
#
# COMPACT_ATOMS: atom_id res chain seq x y z
N MET A 1 -13.03 -1.37 1.31
CA MET A 1 -13.44 -1.20 -0.10
C MET A 1 -14.58 -2.17 -0.33
N THR A 2 -15.81 -1.70 -0.33
CA THR A 2 -17.01 -2.48 -0.63
C THR A 2 -17.27 -2.34 -2.12
N MET A 3 -17.20 -3.45 -2.86
CA MET A 3 -17.69 -3.50 -4.24
C MET A 3 -19.20 -3.71 -4.20
N ASP A 4 -19.95 -2.97 -5.01
CA ASP A 4 -21.37 -3.16 -5.17
C ASP A 4 -21.66 -4.57 -5.72
N GLU A 5 -22.65 -5.25 -5.14
CA GLU A 5 -23.03 -6.64 -5.47
C GLU A 5 -23.41 -6.87 -6.95
N GLN A 6 -23.57 -5.81 -7.74
CA GLN A 6 -23.98 -5.89 -9.15
C GLN A 6 -22.81 -6.01 -10.14
N ASN A 7 -21.55 -5.97 -9.68
CA ASN A 7 -20.37 -6.00 -10.56
C ASN A 7 -19.28 -6.98 -10.08
N ALA A 8 -19.66 -8.03 -9.37
CA ALA A 8 -18.76 -9.12 -9.07
C ALA A 8 -18.54 -9.97 -10.33
N GLY A 9 -17.84 -9.42 -11.31
CA GLY A 9 -17.16 -10.22 -12.31
C GLY A 9 -16.10 -11.07 -11.62
N ASP A 10 -15.76 -12.20 -12.21
CA ASP A 10 -14.72 -13.11 -11.70
C ASP A 10 -13.45 -12.30 -11.36
N VAL A 11 -13.15 -12.21 -10.06
CA VAL A 11 -11.93 -11.56 -9.59
C VAL A 11 -10.79 -12.50 -9.90
N GLU A 12 -9.95 -12.12 -10.84
CA GLU A 12 -8.79 -12.93 -11.21
C GLU A 12 -7.82 -13.09 -10.02
N ASP A 13 -7.13 -14.22 -9.94
CA ASP A 13 -6.11 -14.50 -8.92
C ASP A 13 -5.03 -13.42 -8.84
N SER A 14 -4.73 -12.76 -9.97
CA SER A 14 -3.81 -11.63 -10.02
C SER A 14 -4.27 -10.45 -9.17
N HIS A 15 -5.55 -10.12 -9.19
CA HIS A 15 -6.13 -9.05 -8.38
C HIS A 15 -6.15 -9.40 -6.89
N LEU A 16 -6.47 -10.66 -6.57
CA LEU A 16 -6.41 -11.15 -5.18
C LEU A 16 -4.98 -11.09 -4.63
N ASN A 17 -3.99 -11.46 -5.42
CA ASN A 17 -2.58 -11.35 -5.03
C ASN A 17 -2.16 -9.89 -4.80
N GLN A 18 -2.55 -8.95 -5.66
CA GLN A 18 -2.27 -7.53 -5.46
C GLN A 18 -2.96 -6.99 -4.20
N ALA A 19 -4.22 -7.35 -3.97
CA ALA A 19 -4.94 -6.96 -2.76
C ALA A 19 -4.26 -7.54 -1.49
N ALA A 20 -3.76 -8.78 -1.55
CA ALA A 20 -3.03 -9.40 -0.46
C ALA A 20 -1.72 -8.68 -0.12
N VAL A 21 -0.96 -8.21 -1.13
CA VAL A 21 0.24 -7.37 -0.93
C VAL A 21 -0.11 -6.12 -0.15
N LEU A 22 -1.16 -5.40 -0.55
CA LEU A 22 -1.58 -4.18 0.13
C LEU A 22 -2.08 -4.45 1.55
N ALA A 23 -2.88 -5.49 1.75
CA ALA A 23 -3.37 -5.87 3.07
C ALA A 23 -2.22 -6.23 4.03
N ALA A 24 -1.20 -6.93 3.54
CA ALA A 24 -0.01 -7.26 4.31
C ALA A 24 0.82 -6.00 4.65
N ALA A 25 1.02 -5.10 3.68
CA ALA A 25 1.85 -3.91 3.84
C ALA A 25 1.37 -2.97 4.94
N TRP A 26 0.05 -2.80 5.08
CA TRP A 26 -0.54 -1.95 6.15
C TRP A 26 -0.97 -2.73 7.39
N SER A 27 -0.50 -3.96 7.54
CA SER A 27 -0.68 -4.77 8.74
C SER A 27 0.60 -4.84 9.56
N LYS A 28 0.48 -5.34 10.81
CA LYS A 28 1.65 -5.65 11.65
C LYS A 28 2.51 -6.79 11.10
N ALA A 29 2.01 -7.51 10.09
CA ALA A 29 2.71 -8.62 9.44
C ALA A 29 3.69 -8.17 8.36
N PHE A 30 3.75 -6.87 8.01
CA PHE A 30 4.69 -6.36 7.03
C PHE A 30 6.14 -6.65 7.46
N GLY A 31 6.85 -7.43 6.67
CA GLY A 31 8.20 -7.88 7.01
C GLY A 31 8.29 -9.14 7.88
N SER A 32 7.18 -9.75 8.25
CA SER A 32 7.19 -11.05 8.92
C SER A 32 7.63 -12.16 7.97
N THR A 33 8.36 -13.14 8.50
CA THR A 33 8.88 -14.28 7.72
C THR A 33 7.82 -15.21 7.18
N ARG A 34 6.61 -15.15 7.73
CA ARG A 34 5.43 -15.89 7.27
C ARG A 34 4.21 -15.02 7.42
N THR A 35 3.63 -14.65 6.30
CA THR A 35 2.42 -13.84 6.25
C THR A 35 1.35 -14.60 5.47
N MET A 36 0.16 -14.67 6.03
CA MET A 36 -1.00 -15.25 5.36
C MET A 36 -2.11 -14.22 5.31
N VAL A 37 -2.61 -13.97 4.12
CA VAL A 37 -3.77 -13.09 3.88
C VAL A 37 -4.88 -13.95 3.31
N TYR A 38 -6.12 -13.65 3.67
CA TYR A 38 -7.26 -14.32 3.06
C TYR A 38 -8.27 -13.32 2.51
N ALA A 39 -8.89 -13.69 1.40
CA ALA A 39 -10.04 -13.02 0.84
C ALA A 39 -11.30 -13.84 1.10
N VAL A 40 -12.40 -13.15 1.29
CA VAL A 40 -13.73 -13.72 1.48
C VAL A 40 -14.77 -12.90 0.72
N GLU A 41 -15.87 -13.51 0.41
CA GLU A 41 -16.99 -12.83 -0.21
C GLU A 41 -17.78 -11.97 0.79
N PRO A 42 -18.40 -10.86 0.36
CA PRO A 42 -19.15 -9.97 1.26
C PRO A 42 -20.17 -10.67 2.16
N PRO A 43 -20.95 -11.66 1.68
CA PRO A 43 -21.92 -12.37 2.53
C PRO A 43 -21.28 -13.19 3.68
N GLN A 44 -19.98 -13.50 3.58
CA GLN A 44 -19.24 -14.23 4.62
C GLN A 44 -18.87 -13.36 5.82
N VAL A 45 -18.97 -12.03 5.70
CA VAL A 45 -18.57 -11.08 6.73
C VAL A 45 -19.82 -10.57 7.47
N THR A 46 -19.89 -10.78 8.77
CA THR A 46 -21.03 -10.37 9.58
C THR A 46 -20.60 -9.77 10.91
N LYS A 47 -21.46 -8.95 11.50
CA LYS A 47 -21.36 -8.50 12.89
C LYS A 47 -22.21 -9.36 13.86
N HIS A 48 -23.00 -10.26 13.31
CA HIS A 48 -23.84 -11.14 14.11
C HIS A 48 -23.00 -12.28 14.68
N THR A 49 -23.03 -12.43 16.00
CA THR A 49 -22.44 -13.53 16.74
C THR A 49 -23.47 -14.62 16.98
N GLU A 50 -23.03 -15.86 17.04
CA GLU A 50 -23.84 -16.97 17.56
C GLU A 50 -23.78 -16.99 19.08
N SER A 51 -24.71 -17.75 19.69
CA SER A 51 -24.78 -17.85 21.15
C SER A 51 -23.45 -18.35 21.72
N GLY A 52 -22.86 -17.56 22.62
CA GLY A 52 -21.56 -17.86 23.24
C GLY A 52 -20.34 -17.27 22.52
N GLU A 53 -20.51 -16.62 21.37
CA GLU A 53 -19.42 -15.91 20.69
C GLU A 53 -19.32 -14.45 21.19
N TYR A 54 -18.10 -14.00 21.44
CA TYR A 54 -17.78 -12.60 21.71
C TYR A 54 -16.87 -12.04 20.63
N ILE A 55 -17.25 -10.90 20.08
CA ILE A 55 -16.37 -10.14 19.17
C ILE A 55 -16.00 -8.79 19.79
N GLY A 56 -14.74 -8.42 19.67
CA GLY A 56 -14.24 -7.12 20.08
C GLY A 56 -14.91 -5.97 19.28
N ARG A 57 -14.97 -4.80 19.89
CA ARG A 57 -15.51 -3.61 19.21
C ARG A 57 -14.73 -3.32 17.93
N GLY A 58 -15.43 -3.19 16.80
CA GLY A 58 -14.83 -2.97 15.49
C GLY A 58 -14.40 -4.24 14.74
N SER A 59 -14.55 -5.42 15.34
CA SER A 59 -14.28 -6.71 14.69
C SER A 59 -15.49 -7.24 13.91
N PHE A 60 -15.21 -8.20 13.03
CA PHE A 60 -16.22 -8.92 12.25
C PHE A 60 -16.05 -10.43 12.45
N VAL A 61 -17.13 -11.17 12.30
CA VAL A 61 -17.12 -12.62 12.18
C VAL A 61 -17.01 -12.98 10.69
N VAL A 62 -16.10 -13.86 10.35
CA VAL A 62 -15.93 -14.38 8.99
C VAL A 62 -16.30 -15.86 8.99
N ARG A 63 -17.30 -16.23 8.18
CA ARG A 63 -17.80 -17.59 8.07
C ARG A 63 -17.55 -18.18 6.68
N GLY A 64 -17.46 -19.49 6.60
CA GLY A 64 -17.29 -20.22 5.34
C GLY A 64 -15.84 -20.32 4.87
N GLN A 65 -15.66 -20.63 3.61
CA GLN A 65 -14.35 -20.86 3.00
C GLN A 65 -13.61 -19.53 2.79
N ARG A 66 -12.29 -19.60 2.93
CA ARG A 66 -11.39 -18.47 2.71
C ARG A 66 -10.45 -18.77 1.56
N HIS A 67 -10.25 -17.79 0.69
CA HIS A 67 -9.21 -17.86 -0.33
C HIS A 67 -7.89 -17.34 0.27
N TRP A 68 -6.92 -18.25 0.47
CA TRP A 68 -5.67 -17.94 1.13
C TRP A 68 -4.57 -17.56 0.14
N THR A 69 -3.92 -16.43 0.38
CA THR A 69 -2.64 -16.05 -0.25
C THR A 69 -1.53 -16.17 0.79
N ARG A 70 -0.54 -17.01 0.49
CA ARG A 70 0.62 -17.25 1.35
C ARG A 70 1.77 -16.37 0.92
N ASP A 71 2.44 -15.79 1.89
CA ASP A 71 3.66 -14.99 1.73
C ASP A 71 3.57 -14.00 0.56
N PRO A 72 2.56 -13.08 0.54
CA PRO A 72 2.48 -12.05 -0.47
C PRO A 72 3.77 -11.23 -0.50
N GLU A 73 4.13 -10.70 -1.66
CA GLU A 73 5.35 -9.91 -1.81
C GLU A 73 5.40 -8.78 -0.78
N ALA A 74 6.49 -8.72 0.01
CA ALA A 74 6.68 -7.70 1.03
C ALA A 74 7.30 -6.44 0.43
N ARG A 75 6.77 -5.95 -0.69
CA ARG A 75 7.18 -4.71 -1.34
C ARG A 75 5.97 -3.96 -1.89
N ILE A 76 6.03 -2.65 -1.80
CA ILE A 76 5.04 -1.75 -2.40
C ILE A 76 5.75 -0.71 -3.26
N GLY A 77 5.02 -0.09 -4.18
CA GLY A 77 5.46 1.07 -4.91
C GLY A 77 4.98 2.36 -4.25
N LEU A 78 5.85 3.36 -4.19
CA LEU A 78 5.48 4.75 -3.91
C LEU A 78 5.92 5.58 -5.10
N GLY A 79 5.01 6.31 -5.68
CA GLY A 79 5.27 7.14 -6.86
C GLY A 79 4.61 8.50 -6.75
N ILE A 80 4.98 9.37 -7.68
CA ILE A 80 4.43 10.71 -7.82
C ILE A 80 3.74 10.80 -9.17
N ALA A 81 2.47 11.17 -9.14
CA ALA A 81 1.69 11.51 -10.32
C ALA A 81 1.31 12.99 -10.30
N ARG A 82 0.85 13.49 -11.44
CA ARG A 82 0.31 14.84 -11.55
C ARG A 82 -1.17 14.76 -11.87
N LEU A 83 -1.99 15.38 -11.01
CA LEU A 83 -3.43 15.46 -11.18
C LEU A 83 -3.82 16.94 -11.14
N ASP A 84 -4.48 17.43 -12.18
CA ASP A 84 -4.93 18.83 -12.30
C ASP A 84 -3.81 19.87 -12.05
N GLY A 85 -2.57 19.53 -12.43
CA GLY A 85 -1.39 20.38 -12.23
C GLY A 85 -0.69 20.20 -10.87
N GLU A 86 -1.31 19.55 -9.90
CA GLU A 86 -0.73 19.30 -8.58
C GLU A 86 -0.01 17.93 -8.53
N LEU A 87 1.06 17.87 -7.75
CA LEU A 87 1.76 16.62 -7.46
C LEU A 87 1.00 15.87 -6.37
N ILE A 88 0.72 14.61 -6.63
CA ILE A 88 0.07 13.71 -5.67
C ILE A 88 0.95 12.49 -5.39
N VAL A 89 0.90 12.03 -4.14
CA VAL A 89 1.53 10.76 -3.74
C VAL A 89 0.61 9.61 -4.09
N CYS A 90 1.15 8.63 -4.79
CA CYS A 90 0.49 7.37 -5.10
C CYS A 90 1.22 6.24 -4.41
N VAL A 91 0.48 5.38 -3.72
CA VAL A 91 1.03 4.18 -3.08
C VAL A 91 0.20 2.98 -3.49
N GLY A 92 0.87 1.89 -3.83
CA GLY A 92 0.18 0.70 -4.32
C GLY A 92 1.12 -0.48 -4.54
N THR A 93 0.65 -1.48 -5.26
CA THR A 93 1.52 -2.56 -5.73
C THR A 93 2.52 -2.02 -6.75
N ILE A 94 3.67 -2.69 -6.88
CA ILE A 94 4.71 -2.29 -7.86
C ILE A 94 4.12 -2.18 -9.27
N ILE A 95 3.32 -3.15 -9.68
CA ILE A 95 2.66 -3.15 -11.00
C ILE A 95 1.73 -1.92 -11.17
N GLY A 96 0.90 -1.62 -10.17
CA GLY A 96 0.00 -0.48 -10.22
C GLY A 96 0.75 0.84 -10.32
N ILE A 97 1.80 1.01 -9.52
CA ILE A 97 2.60 2.25 -9.50
C ILE A 97 3.40 2.43 -10.79
N LYS A 98 4.00 1.38 -11.33
CA LYS A 98 4.69 1.43 -12.64
C LYS A 98 3.80 1.93 -13.78
N ASN A 99 2.52 1.55 -13.74
CA ASN A 99 1.56 1.94 -14.77
C ASN A 99 1.01 3.36 -14.57
N LEU A 100 1.04 3.88 -13.35
CA LEU A 100 0.44 5.15 -12.98
C LEU A 100 1.44 6.30 -12.89
N CYS A 101 2.67 6.02 -12.46
CA CYS A 101 3.66 7.03 -12.12
C CYS A 101 4.93 6.88 -12.99
N GLU A 102 5.42 8.00 -13.52
CA GLU A 102 6.71 8.04 -14.23
C GLU A 102 7.92 8.01 -13.27
N ARG A 103 7.71 8.56 -12.05
CA ARG A 103 8.72 8.61 -10.99
C ARG A 103 8.20 7.82 -9.79
N TRP A 104 8.92 6.79 -9.41
CA TRP A 104 8.50 5.91 -8.33
C TRP A 104 9.70 5.18 -7.70
N ALA A 105 9.48 4.63 -6.51
CA ALA A 105 10.43 3.77 -5.82
C ALA A 105 9.73 2.56 -5.23
N ALA A 106 10.46 1.46 -5.08
CA ALA A 106 10.00 0.29 -4.36
C ALA A 106 10.41 0.41 -2.88
N ILE A 107 9.45 0.20 -2.00
CA ILE A 107 9.60 0.26 -0.55
C ILE A 107 9.37 -1.13 0.03
N ALA A 108 10.28 -1.57 0.87
CA ALA A 108 10.22 -2.84 1.59
C ALA A 108 10.46 -2.64 3.10
N PRO A 109 10.16 -3.63 3.94
CA PRO A 109 10.64 -3.65 5.32
C PRO A 109 12.17 -3.57 5.37
N GLY A 110 12.71 -2.75 6.27
CA GLY A 110 14.14 -2.46 6.33
C GLY A 110 14.58 -1.97 7.70
N GLN A 111 15.51 -1.03 7.75
CA GLN A 111 16.14 -0.55 8.98
C GLN A 111 15.91 0.95 9.25
N MET A 112 15.40 1.70 8.27
CA MET A 112 15.18 3.14 8.44
C MET A 112 13.76 3.43 8.92
N SER A 113 13.61 4.42 9.79
CA SER A 113 12.27 4.86 10.17
C SER A 113 11.55 5.48 8.95
N LYS A 114 10.23 5.39 8.95
CA LYS A 114 9.44 5.96 7.85
C LYS A 114 9.60 7.47 7.72
N GLU A 115 9.91 8.17 8.81
CA GLU A 115 10.19 9.60 8.82
C GLU A 115 11.48 9.93 8.07
N VAL A 116 12.50 9.07 8.15
CA VAL A 116 13.75 9.23 7.39
C VAL A 116 13.49 9.02 5.91
N ILE A 117 12.75 7.99 5.54
CA ILE A 117 12.34 7.73 4.15
C ILE A 117 11.52 8.91 3.61
N ALA A 118 10.52 9.35 4.36
CA ALA A 118 9.67 10.47 3.96
C ALA A 118 10.47 11.76 3.73
N ARG A 119 11.40 12.11 4.61
CA ARG A 119 12.27 13.29 4.43
C ARG A 119 13.15 13.20 3.18
N ARG A 120 13.67 12.01 2.87
CA ARG A 120 14.46 11.82 1.63
C ARG A 120 13.60 12.07 0.39
N ILE A 121 12.39 11.54 0.37
CA ILE A 121 11.45 11.71 -0.75
C ILE A 121 10.97 13.17 -0.82
N ALA A 122 10.62 13.78 0.32
CA ALA A 122 10.21 15.18 0.42
C ALA A 122 11.26 16.12 -0.20
N LYS A 123 12.53 15.92 0.15
CA LYS A 123 13.65 16.70 -0.40
C LYS A 123 13.77 16.58 -1.91
N ALA A 124 13.50 15.41 -2.47
CA ALA A 124 13.63 15.16 -3.90
C ALA A 124 12.39 15.60 -4.72
N THR A 125 11.22 15.71 -4.08
CA THR A 125 9.95 15.90 -4.78
C THR A 125 9.25 17.21 -4.45
N GLY A 126 9.61 17.85 -3.33
CA GLY A 126 8.90 19.02 -2.80
C GLY A 126 7.57 18.72 -2.09
N ILE A 127 7.18 17.45 -2.00
CA ILE A 127 5.95 17.03 -1.31
C ILE A 127 6.15 17.11 0.21
N GLY A 128 5.08 17.44 0.92
CA GLY A 128 5.12 17.56 2.38
C GLY A 128 5.51 16.26 3.09
N THR A 129 6.40 16.35 4.08
CA THR A 129 6.87 15.17 4.83
C THR A 129 5.72 14.45 5.53
N ASP A 130 4.76 15.18 6.09
CA ASP A 130 3.62 14.61 6.83
C ASP A 130 2.70 13.79 5.91
N GLU A 131 2.50 14.25 4.69
CA GLU A 131 1.76 13.52 3.67
C GLU A 131 2.44 12.19 3.33
N LEU A 132 3.76 12.22 3.11
CA LEU A 132 4.56 11.02 2.85
C LEU A 132 4.58 10.05 4.03
N VAL A 133 4.72 10.54 5.26
CA VAL A 133 4.64 9.72 6.47
C VAL A 133 3.28 9.03 6.59
N SER A 134 2.21 9.75 6.27
CA SER A 134 0.84 9.19 6.31
C SER A 134 0.61 8.12 5.24
N ALA A 135 1.24 8.27 4.08
CA ALA A 135 1.14 7.35 2.96
C ALA A 135 1.95 6.05 3.16
N LEU A 136 3.06 6.11 3.90
CA LEU A 136 3.96 4.97 4.08
C LEU A 136 3.41 3.94 5.09
N PRO A 137 3.71 2.63 4.91
CA PRO A 137 3.43 1.59 5.88
C PRO A 137 4.09 1.85 7.24
N THR A 138 3.59 1.18 8.27
CA THR A 138 4.15 1.25 9.62
C THR A 138 5.37 0.33 9.74
N GLY A 139 6.38 0.76 10.49
CA GLY A 139 7.58 -0.01 10.80
C GLY A 139 8.83 0.56 10.13
N PRO A 140 9.99 -0.06 10.37
CA PRO A 140 11.21 0.29 9.68
C PRO A 140 11.16 -0.15 8.22
N LEU A 141 11.65 0.69 7.32
CA LEU A 141 11.52 0.55 5.88
C LEU A 141 12.88 0.71 5.20
N GLU A 142 12.94 0.30 3.93
CA GLU A 142 14.06 0.60 3.04
C GLU A 142 13.56 0.84 1.61
N ILE A 143 14.33 1.59 0.83
CA ILE A 143 14.10 1.76 -0.60
C ILE A 143 14.95 0.73 -1.32
N THR A 144 14.31 -0.24 -1.96
CA THR A 144 14.98 -1.34 -2.67
C THR A 144 15.27 -1.03 -4.13
N GLU A 145 14.45 -0.20 -4.75
CA GLU A 145 14.60 0.27 -6.12
C GLU A 145 14.20 1.73 -6.21
N ASP A 146 14.90 2.52 -7.02
CA ASP A 146 14.57 3.92 -7.29
C ASP A 146 14.51 4.18 -8.80
N HIS A 147 13.32 4.58 -9.25
CA HIS A 147 13.05 4.96 -10.62
C HIS A 147 12.79 6.47 -10.69
N ALA A 148 13.87 7.22 -10.60
CA ALA A 148 13.91 8.69 -10.65
C ALA A 148 13.07 9.42 -9.56
N LEU A 149 12.62 8.73 -8.51
CA LEU A 149 11.89 9.37 -7.42
C LEU A 149 12.79 10.25 -6.56
N LEU A 150 14.02 9.78 -6.30
CA LEU A 150 15.00 10.45 -5.44
C LEU A 150 15.96 11.37 -6.21
N VAL A 151 15.82 11.47 -7.52
CA VAL A 151 16.62 12.39 -8.33
C VAL A 151 16.14 13.81 -8.08
N TYR A 152 16.94 14.58 -7.36
CA TYR A 152 16.70 16.02 -7.17
C TYR A 152 16.84 16.74 -8.51
N ASN A 153 15.78 17.38 -8.98
CA ASN A 153 15.82 18.22 -10.17
C ASN A 153 16.47 19.57 -9.81
N GLN A 154 17.79 19.71 -10.02
CA GLN A 154 18.50 20.99 -9.91
C GLN A 154 18.13 22.00 -11.00
N ARG A 155 17.16 21.66 -11.88
CA ARG A 155 16.80 22.51 -13.03
C ARG A 155 15.82 23.64 -12.76
N THR A 156 15.34 23.82 -11.54
CA THR A 156 14.36 24.89 -11.22
C THR A 156 14.97 26.12 -10.56
N GLU A 157 16.28 26.11 -10.26
CA GLU A 157 16.95 27.30 -9.69
C GLU A 157 17.66 28.17 -10.73
N ASP A 158 17.83 27.68 -11.98
CA ASP A 158 18.54 28.42 -13.04
C ASP A 158 17.60 29.17 -14.01
N GLU A 159 16.26 29.14 -13.79
CA GLU A 159 15.30 29.87 -14.64
C GLU A 159 14.68 31.13 -13.97
N GLU A 160 15.12 31.51 -12.76
CA GLU A 160 14.68 32.76 -12.07
C GLU A 160 15.84 33.74 -11.83
N GLU A 161 16.80 33.88 -12.77
CA GLU A 161 17.67 35.06 -12.84
C GLU A 161 17.44 35.86 -14.11
#